data_d13fb43e1cee6607720b6a298c68d77a
#
_entry.id   d13fb43e1cee6607720b6a298c68d77a
#
_cell.length_a   1.000
_cell.length_b   1.000
_cell.length_c   1.000
_cell.angle_alpha   90.00
_cell.angle_beta   90.00
_cell.angle_gamma   90.00
#
_symmetry.space_group_name_H-M   'P 1'
#
loop_
_entity.id
_entity.type
_entity.pdbx_description
1 polymer ?
#
loop_
_entity_poly.entity_id
_entity_poly.type
_entity_poly.pdbx_seq_one_letter_code
_entity_poly.pdbx_strand_id
1 'polypeptide(L)'
;MNKNIFIQNKIKNYKKKIDMPGDKSISIRWALLASQAIGISRAYNLPNSDDINSALNAVRKIGIKVIKKKNYCEIIGNGLNGFLFKNNTIINAGNSGTLSRLLPGLLAKSKNSIILKGDKSLSKRDFSRIIKPLNLFG
;
A
#
# COMPACT_ATOMS: atom_id res chain seq x y z
N MET A 1 4.15 -31.24 13.31
CA MET A 1 5.41 -31.87 12.88
C MET A 1 6.50 -30.80 12.85
N ASN A 2 7.48 -30.91 13.75
CA ASN A 2 8.66 -30.04 13.70
C ASN A 2 9.55 -30.52 12.55
N LYS A 3 9.73 -29.68 11.54
CA LYS A 3 10.68 -29.95 10.44
C LYS A 3 12.05 -29.42 10.86
N ASN A 4 13.01 -30.31 11.09
CA ASN A 4 14.39 -29.94 11.31
C ASN A 4 15.09 -29.76 9.95
N ILE A 5 15.84 -28.67 9.81
CA ILE A 5 16.66 -28.41 8.63
C ILE A 5 18.12 -28.67 9.04
N PHE A 6 18.79 -29.60 8.35
CA PHE A 6 20.19 -29.90 8.56
C PHE A 6 21.02 -29.33 7.40
N ILE A 7 22.00 -28.49 7.71
CA ILE A 7 22.98 -27.99 6.74
C ILE A 7 24.28 -28.72 6.96
N GLN A 8 24.60 -29.64 6.04
CA GLN A 8 25.77 -30.53 6.20
C GLN A 8 27.02 -30.05 5.48
N ASN A 9 26.89 -29.19 4.46
CA ASN A 9 28.02 -28.82 3.61
C ASN A 9 28.22 -27.28 3.57
N LYS A 10 29.49 -26.85 3.59
CA LYS A 10 29.86 -25.47 3.35
C LYS A 10 29.74 -25.15 1.85
N ILE A 11 29.11 -24.04 1.51
CA ILE A 11 29.11 -23.51 0.14
C ILE A 11 30.49 -22.90 -0.12
N LYS A 12 31.27 -23.50 -1.03
CA LYS A 12 32.62 -23.00 -1.37
C LYS A 12 32.58 -21.86 -2.39
N ASN A 13 31.67 -21.92 -3.36
CA ASN A 13 31.48 -20.88 -4.38
C ASN A 13 30.00 -20.65 -4.60
N TYR A 14 29.54 -19.40 -4.50
CA TYR A 14 28.17 -19.04 -4.75
C TYR A 14 28.10 -17.92 -5.78
N LYS A 15 27.60 -18.24 -6.98
CA LYS A 15 27.27 -17.26 -8.02
C LYS A 15 25.91 -17.64 -8.60
N LYS A 16 24.85 -17.13 -7.97
CA LYS A 16 23.47 -17.40 -8.42
C LYS A 16 22.69 -16.08 -8.45
N LYS A 17 22.01 -15.83 -9.56
CA LYS A 17 21.01 -14.77 -9.66
C LYS A 17 19.68 -15.33 -9.15
N ILE A 18 19.09 -14.68 -8.17
CA ILE A 18 17.78 -15.04 -7.61
C ILE A 18 16.83 -13.88 -7.93
N ASP A 19 15.74 -14.19 -8.62
CA ASP A 19 14.66 -13.24 -8.82
C ASP A 19 13.72 -13.34 -7.61
N MET A 20 13.67 -12.26 -6.83
CA MET A 20 12.82 -12.16 -5.65
C MET A 20 11.47 -11.53 -6.01
N PRO A 21 10.36 -12.02 -5.45
CA PRO A 21 9.10 -11.30 -5.54
C PRO A 21 9.21 -9.95 -4.85
N GLY A 22 8.46 -8.96 -5.33
CA GLY A 22 8.42 -7.63 -4.71
C GLY A 22 7.92 -7.69 -3.26
N ASP A 23 8.40 -6.77 -2.42
CA ASP A 23 7.94 -6.64 -1.03
C ASP A 23 6.54 -6.03 -0.96
N LYS A 24 5.67 -6.60 -0.13
CA LYS A 24 4.28 -6.15 0.04
C LYS A 24 4.20 -4.72 0.59
N SER A 25 4.97 -4.43 1.64
CA SER A 25 4.91 -3.13 2.32
C SER A 25 5.52 -2.02 1.48
N ILE A 26 6.59 -2.31 0.75
CA ILE A 26 7.19 -1.38 -0.20
C ILE A 26 6.21 -1.10 -1.35
N SER A 27 5.53 -2.12 -1.86
CA SER A 27 4.54 -1.99 -2.95
C SER A 27 3.35 -1.11 -2.55
N ILE A 28 2.85 -1.23 -1.31
CA ILE A 28 1.79 -0.36 -0.79
C ILE A 28 2.28 1.09 -0.67
N ARG A 29 3.48 1.30 -0.12
CA ARG A 29 4.09 2.64 -0.02
C ARG A 29 4.32 3.26 -1.39
N TRP A 30 4.83 2.46 -2.35
CA TRP A 30 4.96 2.92 -3.73
C TRP A 30 3.63 3.40 -4.28
N ALA A 31 2.53 2.63 -4.12
CA ALA A 31 1.23 3.03 -4.64
C ALA A 31 0.75 4.37 -4.05
N LEU A 32 0.94 4.58 -2.75
CA LEU A 32 0.57 5.81 -2.08
C LEU A 32 1.45 7.00 -2.51
N LEU A 33 2.77 6.83 -2.59
CA LEU A 33 3.69 7.89 -3.00
C LEU A 33 3.54 8.23 -4.49
N ALA A 34 3.39 7.21 -5.35
CA ALA A 34 3.16 7.39 -6.78
C ALA A 34 1.86 8.17 -7.06
N SER A 35 0.85 8.06 -6.19
CA SER A 35 -0.39 8.83 -6.31
C SER A 35 -0.19 10.35 -6.12
N GLN A 36 0.84 10.74 -5.35
CA GLN A 36 1.21 12.13 -5.10
C GLN A 36 2.27 12.68 -6.08
N ALA A 37 2.90 11.82 -6.86
CA ALA A 37 3.84 12.27 -7.88
C ALA A 37 3.09 13.00 -9.01
N ILE A 38 3.81 13.79 -9.80
CA ILE A 38 3.28 14.34 -11.05
C ILE A 38 3.74 13.44 -12.19
N GLY A 39 2.77 12.93 -12.99
CA GLY A 39 3.05 12.09 -14.15
C GLY A 39 2.97 10.60 -13.85
N ILE A 40 3.68 9.79 -14.63
CA ILE A 40 3.56 8.32 -14.60
C ILE A 40 4.66 7.71 -13.74
N SER A 41 4.24 6.98 -12.70
CA SER A 41 5.11 6.10 -11.91
C SER A 41 4.85 4.64 -12.31
N ARG A 42 5.91 3.88 -12.52
CA ARG A 42 5.81 2.49 -12.98
C ARG A 42 6.50 1.54 -11.99
N ALA A 43 5.84 0.46 -11.60
CA ALA A 43 6.42 -0.60 -10.80
C ALA A 43 6.33 -1.95 -11.50
N TYR A 44 7.42 -2.68 -11.45
CA TYR A 44 7.53 -4.05 -11.95
C TYR A 44 7.51 -5.03 -10.78
N ASN A 45 7.15 -6.27 -11.07
CA ASN A 45 7.21 -7.37 -10.11
C ASN A 45 6.40 -7.13 -8.82
N LEU A 46 5.25 -6.44 -8.92
CA LEU A 46 4.35 -6.28 -7.78
C LEU A 46 3.78 -7.64 -7.37
N PRO A 47 3.86 -8.02 -6.09
CA PRO A 47 3.24 -9.25 -5.61
C PRO A 47 1.73 -9.21 -5.83
N ASN A 48 1.15 -10.36 -6.15
CA ASN A 48 -0.30 -10.48 -6.22
C ASN A 48 -0.83 -10.82 -4.82
N SER A 49 -1.23 -9.80 -4.07
CA SER A 49 -1.81 -9.96 -2.73
C SER A 49 -3.01 -9.04 -2.54
N ASP A 50 -3.92 -9.43 -1.64
CA ASP A 50 -5.13 -8.66 -1.33
C ASP A 50 -4.79 -7.29 -0.74
N ASP A 51 -3.72 -7.20 0.04
CA ASP A 51 -3.26 -5.94 0.62
C ASP A 51 -2.85 -4.93 -0.47
N ILE A 52 -2.13 -5.39 -1.51
CA ILE A 52 -1.72 -4.54 -2.63
C ILE A 52 -2.93 -4.16 -3.48
N ASN A 53 -3.83 -5.10 -3.75
CA ASN A 53 -5.06 -4.83 -4.47
C ASN A 53 -5.92 -3.81 -3.72
N SER A 54 -6.01 -3.91 -2.39
CA SER A 54 -6.70 -2.93 -1.53
C SER A 54 -6.05 -1.55 -1.65
N ALA A 55 -4.72 -1.45 -1.66
CA ALA A 55 -4.01 -0.18 -1.82
C ALA A 55 -4.24 0.44 -3.20
N LEU A 56 -4.15 -0.33 -4.28
CA LEU A 56 -4.43 0.14 -5.63
C LEU A 56 -5.89 0.59 -5.80
N ASN A 57 -6.83 -0.11 -5.16
CA ASN A 57 -8.24 0.28 -5.15
C ASN A 57 -8.47 1.55 -4.32
N ALA A 58 -7.80 1.71 -3.18
CA ALA A 58 -7.84 2.94 -2.41
C ALA A 58 -7.37 4.15 -3.23
N VAL A 59 -6.25 3.98 -3.94
CA VAL A 59 -5.68 5.00 -4.84
C VAL A 59 -6.67 5.37 -5.96
N ARG A 60 -7.37 4.38 -6.57
CA ARG A 60 -8.44 4.66 -7.55
C ARG A 60 -9.62 5.41 -6.93
N LYS A 61 -10.02 5.06 -5.71
CA LYS A 61 -11.14 5.70 -5.00
C LYS A 61 -10.90 7.17 -4.68
N ILE A 62 -9.65 7.57 -4.55
CA ILE A 62 -9.26 8.99 -4.35
C ILE A 62 -8.99 9.71 -5.69
N GLY A 63 -9.42 9.15 -6.82
CA GLY A 63 -9.41 9.81 -8.13
C GLY A 63 -8.14 9.63 -8.95
N ILE A 64 -7.26 8.73 -8.57
CA ILE A 64 -6.00 8.48 -9.28
C ILE A 64 -6.14 7.33 -10.27
N LYS A 65 -5.65 7.52 -11.48
CA LYS A 65 -5.67 6.48 -12.53
C LYS A 65 -4.59 5.43 -12.27
N VAL A 66 -5.02 4.16 -12.18
CA VAL A 66 -4.16 3.00 -11.96
C VAL A 66 -4.37 1.99 -13.08
N ILE A 67 -3.32 1.64 -13.81
CA ILE A 67 -3.31 0.71 -14.94
C ILE A 67 -2.49 -0.51 -14.54
N LYS A 68 -3.14 -1.65 -14.31
CA LYS A 68 -2.47 -2.92 -14.01
C LYS A 68 -2.32 -3.72 -15.30
N LYS A 69 -1.07 -4.03 -15.67
CA LYS A 69 -0.69 -4.88 -16.80
C LYS A 69 -0.09 -6.20 -16.28
N LYS A 70 0.18 -7.15 -17.16
CA LYS A 70 0.74 -8.45 -16.80
C LYS A 70 2.08 -8.34 -16.07
N ASN A 71 2.97 -7.45 -16.53
CA ASN A 71 4.36 -7.36 -16.07
C ASN A 71 4.66 -6.09 -15.25
N TYR A 72 3.73 -5.13 -15.19
CA TYR A 72 3.92 -3.88 -14.48
C TYR A 72 2.59 -3.24 -14.09
N CYS A 73 2.65 -2.30 -13.18
CA CYS A 73 1.55 -1.43 -12.81
C CYS A 73 1.96 0.02 -12.97
N GLU A 74 1.09 0.85 -13.54
CA GLU A 74 1.28 2.28 -13.68
C GLU A 74 0.29 3.03 -12.79
N ILE A 75 0.77 4.10 -12.17
CA ILE A 75 -0.04 5.08 -11.47
C ILE A 75 0.25 6.44 -12.10
N ILE A 76 -0.81 7.11 -12.53
CA ILE A 76 -0.73 8.47 -13.06
C ILE A 76 -1.10 9.41 -11.93
N GLY A 77 -0.09 9.90 -11.23
CA GLY A 77 -0.26 10.77 -10.08
C GLY A 77 -0.55 12.21 -10.50
N ASN A 78 -1.33 12.90 -9.66
CA ASN A 78 -1.83 14.25 -9.91
C ASN A 78 -1.20 15.32 -8.99
N GLY A 79 -0.09 15.00 -8.32
CA GLY A 79 0.55 15.88 -7.36
C GLY A 79 -0.10 15.85 -5.96
N LEU A 80 0.49 16.59 -5.04
CA LEU A 80 0.12 16.59 -3.60
C LEU A 80 -1.35 16.99 -3.32
N ASN A 81 -1.96 17.79 -4.19
CA ASN A 81 -3.34 18.29 -4.02
C ASN A 81 -4.28 17.71 -5.10
N GLY A 82 -3.84 16.69 -5.84
CA GLY A 82 -4.54 16.17 -7.01
C GLY A 82 -5.58 15.08 -6.71
N PHE A 83 -5.94 14.86 -5.45
CA PHE A 83 -6.94 13.86 -5.09
C PHE A 83 -8.36 14.39 -5.33
N LEU A 84 -9.16 13.60 -6.05
CA LEU A 84 -10.54 13.94 -6.42
C LEU A 84 -11.48 12.82 -5.95
N PHE A 85 -12.20 13.06 -4.86
CA PHE A 85 -13.17 12.12 -4.32
C PHE A 85 -14.28 12.85 -3.57
N LYS A 86 -15.42 12.18 -3.41
CA LYS A 86 -16.59 12.75 -2.72
C LYS A 86 -16.42 12.65 -1.20
N ASN A 87 -17.10 13.54 -0.49
CA ASN A 87 -17.19 13.43 0.97
C ASN A 87 -17.76 12.05 1.37
N ASN A 88 -17.29 11.50 2.48
CA ASN A 88 -17.65 10.17 2.99
C ASN A 88 -17.34 9.01 2.01
N THR A 89 -16.34 9.18 1.13
CA THR A 89 -15.90 8.09 0.27
C THR A 89 -15.44 6.88 1.10
N ILE A 90 -16.05 5.72 0.83
CA ILE A 90 -15.74 4.48 1.54
C ILE A 90 -14.54 3.79 0.87
N ILE A 91 -13.48 3.58 1.64
CA ILE A 91 -12.28 2.85 1.24
C ILE A 91 -12.17 1.57 2.06
N ASN A 92 -12.14 0.43 1.37
CA ASN A 92 -11.94 -0.86 2.02
C ASN A 92 -10.45 -1.23 1.99
N ALA A 93 -9.84 -1.28 3.16
CA ALA A 93 -8.44 -1.65 3.34
C ALA A 93 -8.22 -3.17 3.47
N GLY A 94 -9.29 -3.98 3.49
CA GLY A 94 -9.21 -5.41 3.75
C GLY A 94 -8.53 -5.69 5.09
N ASN A 95 -7.42 -6.43 5.08
CA ASN A 95 -6.57 -6.67 6.26
C ASN A 95 -5.29 -5.80 6.28
N SER A 96 -5.16 -4.84 5.37
CA SER A 96 -3.93 -4.09 5.20
C SER A 96 -3.70 -3.03 6.28
N GLY A 97 -2.96 -3.40 7.32
CA GLY A 97 -2.54 -2.47 8.37
C GLY A 97 -1.61 -1.36 7.85
N THR A 98 -0.78 -1.65 6.85
CA THR A 98 0.08 -0.63 6.22
C THR A 98 -0.74 0.43 5.51
N LEU A 99 -1.71 0.03 4.67
CA LEU A 99 -2.61 0.96 3.99
C LEU A 99 -3.38 1.81 4.99
N SER A 100 -4.01 1.16 5.99
CA SER A 100 -4.87 1.84 6.97
C SER A 100 -4.15 2.87 7.82
N ARG A 101 -2.85 2.70 8.04
CA ARG A 101 -2.04 3.63 8.82
C ARG A 101 -1.42 4.75 8.01
N LEU A 102 -1.11 4.51 6.74
CA LEU A 102 -0.45 5.51 5.89
C LEU A 102 -1.44 6.40 5.14
N LEU A 103 -2.58 5.84 4.69
CA LEU A 103 -3.57 6.59 3.93
C LEU A 103 -4.15 7.81 4.69
N PRO A 104 -4.46 7.75 6.00
CA PRO A 104 -4.91 8.93 6.74
C PRO A 104 -3.91 10.09 6.70
N GLY A 105 -2.62 9.80 6.86
CA GLY A 105 -1.57 10.81 6.75
C GLY A 105 -1.48 11.44 5.35
N LEU A 106 -1.67 10.62 4.30
CA LEU A 106 -1.71 11.09 2.92
C LEU A 106 -2.86 12.08 2.68
N LEU A 107 -4.00 11.86 3.32
CA LEU A 107 -5.23 12.61 3.14
C LEU A 107 -5.47 13.67 4.22
N ALA A 108 -4.52 13.88 5.13
CA ALA A 108 -4.68 14.80 6.27
C ALA A 108 -5.04 16.24 5.88
N LYS A 109 -4.60 16.70 4.70
CA LYS A 109 -4.95 18.03 4.15
C LYS A 109 -6.25 18.06 3.33
N SER A 110 -6.92 16.91 3.16
CA SER A 110 -8.14 16.84 2.35
C SER A 110 -9.29 17.55 3.05
N LYS A 111 -10.06 18.33 2.30
CA LYS A 111 -11.32 18.91 2.77
C LYS A 111 -12.45 17.89 2.85
N ASN A 112 -12.31 16.76 2.13
CA ASN A 112 -13.30 15.70 2.10
C ASN A 112 -12.92 14.59 3.08
N SER A 113 -13.90 14.06 3.79
CA SER A 113 -13.74 12.93 4.70
C SER A 113 -13.76 11.60 3.94
N ILE A 114 -13.08 10.59 4.50
CA ILE A 114 -13.19 9.20 4.08
C ILE A 114 -13.69 8.33 5.23
N ILE A 115 -14.32 7.24 4.88
CA ILE A 115 -14.67 6.15 5.80
C ILE A 115 -13.76 4.97 5.47
N LEU A 116 -12.80 4.70 6.34
CA LEU A 116 -11.90 3.57 6.18
C LEU A 116 -12.52 2.33 6.82
N LYS A 117 -12.75 1.28 6.02
CA LYS A 117 -13.26 -0.01 6.49
C LYS A 117 -12.16 -1.06 6.40
N GLY A 118 -12.17 -2.01 7.33
CA GLY A 118 -11.31 -3.18 7.32
C GLY A 118 -12.10 -4.45 7.60
N ASP A 119 -11.43 -5.60 7.47
CA ASP A 119 -11.99 -6.86 7.91
C ASP A 119 -12.09 -6.95 9.45
N LYS A 120 -12.62 -8.06 9.95
CA LYS A 120 -12.78 -8.32 11.39
C LYS A 120 -11.43 -8.27 12.16
N SER A 121 -10.33 -8.67 11.52
CA SER A 121 -8.99 -8.64 12.13
C SER A 121 -8.43 -7.22 12.17
N LEU A 122 -8.52 -6.48 11.06
CA LEU A 122 -8.05 -5.10 11.00
C LEU A 122 -8.84 -4.18 11.95
N SER A 123 -10.15 -4.38 12.06
CA SER A 123 -11.03 -3.57 12.91
C SER A 123 -10.76 -3.72 14.41
N LYS A 124 -10.04 -4.78 14.81
CA LYS A 124 -9.63 -4.99 16.20
C LYS A 124 -8.28 -4.36 16.54
N ARG A 125 -7.55 -3.84 15.56
CA ARG A 125 -6.21 -3.29 15.77
C ARG A 125 -6.28 -1.89 16.36
N ASP A 126 -5.33 -1.58 17.24
CA ASP A 126 -5.17 -0.23 17.80
C ASP A 126 -4.61 0.73 16.73
N PHE A 127 -5.31 1.83 16.53
CA PHE A 127 -4.95 2.94 15.65
C PHE A 127 -4.52 4.19 16.43
N SER A 128 -4.44 4.14 17.75
CA SER A 128 -4.07 5.30 18.59
C SER A 128 -2.73 5.93 18.18
N ARG A 129 -1.77 5.11 17.70
CA ARG A 129 -0.46 5.56 17.21
C ARG A 129 -0.55 6.48 15.98
N ILE A 130 -1.67 6.47 15.26
CA ILE A 130 -1.91 7.34 14.10
C ILE A 130 -2.87 8.46 14.48
N ILE A 131 -3.96 8.12 15.19
CA ILE A 131 -5.00 9.07 15.56
C ILE A 131 -4.45 10.17 16.47
N LYS A 132 -3.69 9.80 17.51
CA LYS A 132 -3.14 10.78 18.46
C LYS A 132 -2.26 11.85 17.78
N PRO A 133 -1.21 11.47 16.99
CA PRO A 133 -0.41 12.48 16.28
C PRO A 133 -1.23 13.30 15.29
N LEU A 134 -2.11 12.69 14.49
CA LEU A 134 -2.90 13.44 13.51
C LEU A 134 -3.81 14.47 14.16
N ASN A 135 -4.40 14.16 15.32
CA ASN A 135 -5.24 15.12 16.06
C ASN A 135 -4.45 16.33 16.59
N LEU A 136 -3.11 16.23 16.71
CA LEU A 136 -2.28 17.38 17.09
C LEU A 136 -2.04 18.33 15.94
N PHE A 137 -2.27 17.90 14.71
CA PHE A 137 -2.13 18.73 13.51
C PHE A 137 -3.46 19.37 13.05
N GLY A 138 -4.57 19.07 13.67
CA GLY A 138 -5.89 19.60 13.40
C GLY A 138 -6.86 18.56 12.92
#